data_38ee048d11245020ae79ea5c9792d278
#
_entry.id   38ee048d11245020ae79ea5c9792d278
#
_cell.length_a   1.000
_cell.length_b   1.000
_cell.length_c   1.000
_cell.angle_alpha   90.00
_cell.angle_beta   90.00
_cell.angle_gamma   90.00
#
_symmetry.space_group_name_H-M   'P 1'
#
loop_
_entity.id
_entity.type
_entity.pdbx_description
1 polymer ?
#
loop_
_entity_poly.entity_id
_entity_poly.type
_entity_poly.pdbx_seq_one_letter_code
_entity_poly.pdbx_strand_id
1 'polypeptide(L)'
;MTPPILPPAPATTRRRPPGQVWRGLIEAGIELARGGGPDAVVLREATRHVGVAPNAAYRHFKDRDALLNAVCVAAMRQLAQRMESDAARVSTPYGTKSGATARLNAIGLAYLDFAMTEPGLFETAFAVPGHLDYATDRDAVGSGGRTPFQILGDALDELAGAGVLPHERRPNAEYAVWSSVHGLAMLVNQGPLRQIPRDDTNRLIDVLLAFIIRGL
;
A
#
# COMPACT_ATOMS: atom_id res chain seq x y z
N MET A 1 56.15 -31.84 -20.94
CA MET A 1 55.64 -30.52 -21.33
C MET A 1 54.17 -30.47 -20.97
N THR A 2 53.84 -29.77 -19.89
CA THR A 2 52.47 -29.58 -19.40
C THR A 2 51.86 -28.41 -20.19
N PRO A 3 50.65 -28.52 -20.75
CA PRO A 3 50.04 -27.43 -21.50
C PRO A 3 49.64 -26.29 -20.53
N PRO A 4 49.68 -25.02 -20.98
CA PRO A 4 49.30 -23.87 -20.14
C PRO A 4 47.81 -23.87 -19.85
N ILE A 5 47.46 -23.70 -18.56
CA ILE A 5 46.10 -23.49 -18.09
C ILE A 5 45.65 -22.09 -18.53
N LEU A 6 44.71 -22.00 -19.46
CA LEU A 6 44.04 -20.73 -19.80
C LEU A 6 43.23 -20.24 -18.61
N PRO A 7 43.28 -18.93 -18.27
CA PRO A 7 42.41 -18.36 -17.29
C PRO A 7 40.95 -18.44 -17.75
N PRO A 8 39.98 -18.61 -16.82
CA PRO A 8 38.56 -18.64 -17.16
C PRO A 8 38.12 -17.29 -17.79
N ALA A 9 37.35 -17.40 -18.88
CA ALA A 9 36.80 -16.25 -19.57
C ALA A 9 35.98 -15.39 -18.60
N PRO A 10 36.02 -14.04 -18.69
CA PRO A 10 35.23 -13.16 -17.84
C PRO A 10 33.75 -13.47 -18.05
N ALA A 11 33.04 -13.65 -16.94
CA ALA A 11 31.60 -13.87 -16.94
C ALA A 11 30.90 -12.71 -17.70
N THR A 12 30.34 -13.02 -18.85
CA THR A 12 29.55 -12.09 -19.65
C THR A 12 28.36 -11.67 -18.85
N THR A 13 28.38 -10.45 -18.37
CA THR A 13 27.25 -9.80 -17.68
C THR A 13 26.10 -9.70 -18.69
N ARG A 14 25.19 -10.66 -18.63
CA ARG A 14 24.01 -10.72 -19.50
C ARG A 14 23.24 -9.42 -19.36
N ARG A 15 23.21 -8.59 -20.40
CA ARG A 15 22.52 -7.32 -20.43
C ARG A 15 21.03 -7.56 -20.13
N ARG A 16 20.55 -7.09 -18.98
CA ARG A 16 19.14 -7.27 -18.57
C ARG A 16 18.21 -6.56 -19.56
N PRO A 17 17.01 -7.09 -19.85
CA PRO A 17 16.02 -6.46 -20.71
C PRO A 17 15.69 -5.04 -20.27
N PRO A 18 15.32 -4.14 -21.20
CA PRO A 18 14.86 -2.79 -20.86
C PRO A 18 13.73 -2.82 -19.83
N GLY A 19 13.78 -1.95 -18.81
CA GLY A 19 12.80 -1.88 -17.72
C GLY A 19 13.00 -2.87 -16.56
N GLN A 20 13.81 -3.92 -16.72
CA GLN A 20 14.01 -4.90 -15.65
C GLN A 20 14.80 -4.32 -14.46
N VAL A 21 15.75 -3.42 -14.73
CA VAL A 21 16.51 -2.73 -13.67
C VAL A 21 15.60 -1.77 -12.89
N TRP A 22 14.77 -1.00 -13.58
CA TRP A 22 13.81 -0.08 -12.96
C TRP A 22 12.84 -0.81 -12.03
N ARG A 23 12.23 -1.91 -12.50
CA ARG A 23 11.34 -2.74 -11.67
C ARG A 23 12.07 -3.35 -10.49
N GLY A 24 13.25 -3.91 -10.70
CA GLY A 24 14.05 -4.50 -9.64
C GLY A 24 14.44 -3.49 -8.55
N LEU A 25 14.72 -2.23 -8.93
CA LEU A 25 15.01 -1.18 -7.96
C LEU A 25 13.79 -0.83 -7.10
N ILE A 26 12.58 -0.81 -7.67
CA ILE A 26 11.33 -0.61 -6.92
C ILE A 26 11.08 -1.82 -6.00
N GLU A 27 11.21 -3.04 -6.50
CA GLU A 27 11.05 -4.26 -5.69
C GLU A 27 12.03 -4.28 -4.51
N ALA A 28 13.30 -3.94 -4.75
CA ALA A 28 14.28 -3.80 -3.68
C ALA A 28 13.91 -2.67 -2.70
N GLY A 29 13.38 -1.56 -3.20
CA GLY A 29 12.88 -0.47 -2.37
C GLY A 29 11.70 -0.88 -1.48
N ILE A 30 10.79 -1.70 -2.00
CA ILE A 30 9.68 -2.28 -1.23
C ILE A 30 10.21 -3.17 -0.10
N GLU A 31 11.19 -4.05 -0.37
CA GLU A 31 11.79 -4.90 0.67
C GLU A 31 12.52 -4.07 1.74
N LEU A 32 13.24 -3.03 1.33
CA LEU A 32 13.87 -2.10 2.27
C LEU A 32 12.82 -1.38 3.14
N ALA A 33 11.73 -0.91 2.52
CA ALA A 33 10.62 -0.27 3.23
C ALA A 33 9.97 -1.21 4.26
N ARG A 34 9.75 -2.48 3.92
CA ARG A 34 9.24 -3.50 4.87
C ARG A 34 10.12 -3.63 6.10
N GLY A 35 11.43 -3.64 5.92
CA GLY A 35 12.41 -3.82 6.99
C GLY A 35 12.65 -2.61 7.86
N GLY A 36 12.44 -1.37 7.37
CA GLY A 36 12.85 -0.17 8.09
C GLY A 36 12.12 1.12 7.69
N GLY A 37 10.95 1.01 7.09
CA GLY A 37 10.15 2.17 6.70
C GLY A 37 10.79 3.03 5.60
N PRO A 38 10.30 4.27 5.43
CA PRO A 38 10.75 5.15 4.36
C PRO A 38 12.23 5.51 4.44
N ASP A 39 12.80 5.55 5.65
CA ASP A 39 14.20 5.91 5.85
C ASP A 39 15.17 4.82 5.36
N ALA A 40 14.74 3.57 5.33
CA ALA A 40 15.50 2.46 4.80
C ALA A 40 15.57 2.46 3.26
N VAL A 41 14.70 3.20 2.57
CA VAL A 41 14.68 3.28 1.10
C VAL A 41 15.84 4.16 0.64
N VAL A 42 16.98 3.49 0.40
CA VAL A 42 18.25 4.13 -0.03
C VAL A 42 18.67 3.56 -1.37
N LEU A 43 18.95 4.44 -2.33
CA LEU A 43 19.28 4.07 -3.71
C LEU A 43 20.48 3.11 -3.81
N ARG A 44 21.51 3.32 -2.96
CA ARG A 44 22.71 2.47 -2.91
C ARG A 44 22.36 1.05 -2.43
N GLU A 45 21.50 0.92 -1.44
CA GLU A 45 21.07 -0.39 -0.94
C GLU A 45 20.21 -1.10 -1.98
N ALA A 46 19.28 -0.40 -2.63
CA ALA A 46 18.48 -0.96 -3.72
C ALA A 46 19.37 -1.47 -4.88
N THR A 47 20.44 -0.73 -5.26
CA THR A 47 21.40 -1.22 -6.28
C THR A 47 22.13 -2.47 -5.87
N ARG A 48 22.50 -2.58 -4.58
CA ARG A 48 23.16 -3.76 -4.02
C ARG A 48 22.24 -4.99 -4.08
N HIS A 49 20.96 -4.85 -3.73
CA HIS A 49 19.97 -5.94 -3.81
C HIS A 49 19.76 -6.39 -5.26
N VAL A 50 19.71 -5.48 -6.21
CA VAL A 50 19.52 -5.79 -7.64
C VAL A 50 20.80 -6.33 -8.27
N GLY A 51 21.98 -6.09 -7.66
CA GLY A 51 23.27 -6.49 -8.22
C GLY A 51 23.66 -5.67 -9.46
N VAL A 52 23.41 -4.36 -9.44
CA VAL A 52 23.79 -3.40 -10.49
C VAL A 52 24.73 -2.34 -9.94
N ALA A 53 25.53 -1.74 -10.84
CA ALA A 53 26.38 -0.63 -10.45
C ALA A 53 25.52 0.60 -10.03
N PRO A 54 25.94 1.41 -9.03
CA PRO A 54 25.21 2.60 -8.60
C PRO A 54 24.82 3.54 -9.76
N ASN A 55 25.71 3.76 -10.70
CA ASN A 55 25.46 4.60 -11.88
C ASN A 55 24.31 4.08 -12.77
N ALA A 56 23.99 2.79 -12.70
CA ALA A 56 22.85 2.23 -13.43
C ALA A 56 21.51 2.68 -12.82
N ALA A 57 21.43 2.85 -11.50
CA ALA A 57 20.23 3.32 -10.82
C ALA A 57 19.96 4.79 -11.11
N TYR A 58 21.00 5.65 -11.16
CA TYR A 58 20.84 7.08 -11.46
C TYR A 58 20.31 7.36 -12.87
N ARG A 59 20.32 6.38 -13.78
CA ARG A 59 19.65 6.48 -15.09
C ARG A 59 18.12 6.32 -14.98
N HIS A 60 17.62 5.74 -13.87
CA HIS A 60 16.21 5.46 -13.63
C HIS A 60 15.62 6.38 -12.57
N PHE A 61 16.38 6.67 -11.52
CA PHE A 61 15.96 7.53 -10.42
C PHE A 61 17.04 8.58 -10.18
N LYS A 62 16.67 9.86 -10.37
CA LYS A 62 17.61 10.99 -10.24
C LYS A 62 18.21 11.09 -8.82
N ASP A 63 17.45 10.70 -7.81
CA ASP A 63 17.79 10.80 -6.40
C ASP A 63 17.02 9.75 -5.57
N ARG A 64 17.24 9.77 -4.25
CA ARG A 64 16.51 8.93 -3.29
C ARG A 64 15.00 9.19 -3.32
N ASP A 65 14.61 10.45 -3.42
CA ASP A 65 13.21 10.83 -3.34
C ASP A 65 12.41 10.33 -4.54
N ALA A 66 13.02 10.29 -5.72
CA ALA A 66 12.42 9.68 -6.91
C ALA A 66 12.17 8.16 -6.72
N LEU A 67 13.11 7.44 -6.10
CA LEU A 67 12.90 6.03 -5.77
C LEU A 67 11.84 5.88 -4.67
N LEU A 68 11.92 6.66 -3.60
CA LEU A 68 10.95 6.63 -2.50
C LEU A 68 9.53 6.86 -3.04
N ASN A 69 9.35 7.85 -3.91
CA ASN A 69 8.06 8.14 -4.54
C ASN A 69 7.52 6.94 -5.32
N ALA A 70 8.36 6.27 -6.11
CA ALA A 70 7.96 5.05 -6.83
C ALA A 70 7.60 3.89 -5.88
N VAL A 71 8.27 3.77 -4.73
CA VAL A 71 7.94 2.80 -3.69
C VAL A 71 6.62 3.14 -3.00
N CYS A 72 6.37 4.43 -2.70
CA CYS A 72 5.07 4.90 -2.16
C CYS A 72 3.91 4.51 -3.08
N VAL A 73 4.04 4.78 -4.39
CA VAL A 73 3.04 4.40 -5.40
C VAL A 73 2.82 2.88 -5.42
N ALA A 74 3.89 2.09 -5.35
CA ALA A 74 3.80 0.64 -5.32
C ALA A 74 3.14 0.11 -4.03
N ALA A 75 3.38 0.75 -2.88
CA ALA A 75 2.74 0.43 -1.61
C ALA A 75 1.24 0.74 -1.65
N MET A 76 0.85 1.90 -2.19
CA MET A 76 -0.57 2.25 -2.40
C MET A 76 -1.28 1.27 -3.33
N ARG A 77 -0.61 0.81 -4.38
CA ARG A 77 -1.14 -0.24 -5.27
C ARG A 77 -1.39 -1.55 -4.52
N GLN A 78 -0.47 -1.98 -3.65
CA GLN A 78 -0.66 -3.19 -2.85
C GLN A 78 -1.83 -3.06 -1.88
N LEU A 79 -1.99 -1.90 -1.24
CA LEU A 79 -3.14 -1.60 -0.40
C LEU A 79 -4.45 -1.66 -1.20
N ALA A 80 -4.51 -1.01 -2.38
CA ALA A 80 -5.68 -1.05 -3.24
C ALA A 80 -6.06 -2.49 -3.63
N GLN A 81 -5.07 -3.30 -4.02
CA GLN A 81 -5.28 -4.71 -4.37
C GLN A 81 -5.85 -5.53 -3.20
N ARG A 82 -5.39 -5.31 -1.96
CA ARG A 82 -5.98 -5.97 -0.78
C ARG A 82 -7.42 -5.55 -0.58
N MET A 83 -7.70 -4.25 -0.60
CA MET A 83 -9.05 -3.72 -0.42
C MET A 83 -10.02 -4.28 -1.48
N GLU A 84 -9.62 -4.30 -2.75
CA GLU A 84 -10.42 -4.89 -3.84
C GLU A 84 -10.64 -6.39 -3.65
N SER A 85 -9.58 -7.13 -3.30
CA SER A 85 -9.66 -8.57 -3.08
C SER A 85 -10.63 -8.92 -1.94
N ASP A 86 -10.57 -8.21 -0.83
CA ASP A 86 -11.40 -8.50 0.34
C ASP A 86 -12.86 -8.06 0.13
N ALA A 87 -13.08 -6.92 -0.52
CA ALA A 87 -14.41 -6.50 -0.93
C ALA A 87 -15.07 -7.51 -1.91
N ALA A 88 -14.29 -8.07 -2.84
CA ALA A 88 -14.78 -9.06 -3.79
C ALA A 88 -15.14 -10.41 -3.17
N ARG A 89 -14.61 -10.74 -1.99
CA ARG A 89 -14.97 -11.96 -1.24
C ARG A 89 -16.31 -11.87 -0.53
N VAL A 90 -16.88 -10.69 -0.42
CA VAL A 90 -18.22 -10.51 0.20
C VAL A 90 -19.28 -11.10 -0.69
N SER A 91 -19.90 -12.20 -0.25
CA SER A 91 -20.93 -12.94 -1.00
C SER A 91 -22.32 -12.30 -0.96
N THR A 92 -22.54 -11.35 -0.04
CA THR A 92 -23.83 -10.65 0.10
C THR A 92 -24.11 -9.77 -1.12
N PRO A 93 -25.32 -9.80 -1.69
CA PRO A 93 -25.65 -9.10 -2.92
C PRO A 93 -25.37 -7.60 -2.88
N TYR A 94 -24.95 -7.05 -4.02
CA TYR A 94 -24.79 -5.60 -4.22
C TYR A 94 -26.13 -4.87 -4.10
N GLY A 95 -26.06 -3.60 -3.66
CA GLY A 95 -27.24 -2.73 -3.51
C GLY A 95 -28.13 -3.07 -2.31
N THR A 96 -27.79 -4.10 -1.53
CA THR A 96 -28.48 -4.38 -0.26
C THR A 96 -27.76 -3.70 0.91
N LYS A 97 -28.52 -3.30 1.94
CA LYS A 97 -27.95 -2.68 3.14
C LYS A 97 -26.85 -3.54 3.78
N SER A 98 -27.12 -4.83 3.92
CA SER A 98 -26.16 -5.77 4.48
C SER A 98 -24.93 -5.96 3.59
N GLY A 99 -25.10 -6.00 2.27
CA GLY A 99 -23.99 -6.13 1.32
C GLY A 99 -23.08 -4.91 1.29
N ALA A 100 -23.65 -3.72 1.22
CA ALA A 100 -22.91 -2.47 1.25
C ALA A 100 -22.13 -2.30 2.57
N THR A 101 -22.77 -2.59 3.71
CA THR A 101 -22.12 -2.56 5.03
C THR A 101 -20.98 -3.57 5.13
N ALA A 102 -21.19 -4.80 4.65
CA ALA A 102 -20.17 -5.85 4.68
C ALA A 102 -18.96 -5.48 3.81
N ARG A 103 -19.15 -4.85 2.64
CA ARG A 103 -18.04 -4.42 1.78
C ARG A 103 -17.25 -3.26 2.39
N LEU A 104 -17.92 -2.24 2.96
CA LEU A 104 -17.20 -1.18 3.66
C LEU A 104 -16.38 -1.75 4.83
N ASN A 105 -16.92 -2.69 5.61
CA ASN A 105 -16.18 -3.37 6.68
C ASN A 105 -14.98 -4.14 6.13
N ALA A 106 -15.14 -4.90 5.03
CA ALA A 106 -14.05 -5.65 4.40
C ALA A 106 -12.91 -4.72 3.93
N ILE A 107 -13.25 -3.57 3.35
CA ILE A 107 -12.30 -2.54 2.93
C ILE A 107 -11.55 -1.96 4.14
N GLY A 108 -12.27 -1.63 5.22
CA GLY A 108 -11.67 -1.12 6.46
C GLY A 108 -10.76 -2.13 7.14
N LEU A 109 -11.16 -3.40 7.18
CA LEU A 109 -10.34 -4.52 7.69
C LEU A 109 -9.07 -4.70 6.84
N ALA A 110 -9.19 -4.71 5.51
CA ALA A 110 -8.04 -4.83 4.61
C ALA A 110 -7.02 -3.70 4.80
N TYR A 111 -7.51 -2.47 5.01
CA TYR A 111 -6.67 -1.30 5.31
C TYR A 111 -5.89 -1.47 6.62
N LEU A 112 -6.58 -1.84 7.70
CA LEU A 112 -5.98 -2.01 9.02
C LEU A 112 -5.06 -3.24 9.07
N ASP A 113 -5.43 -4.35 8.40
CA ASP A 113 -4.57 -5.52 8.28
C ASP A 113 -3.27 -5.19 7.52
N PHE A 114 -3.34 -4.42 6.43
CA PHE A 114 -2.15 -3.96 5.72
C PHE A 114 -1.25 -3.14 6.64
N ALA A 115 -1.80 -2.19 7.39
CA ALA A 115 -1.04 -1.38 8.33
C ALA A 115 -0.33 -2.22 9.40
N MET A 116 -0.99 -3.27 9.93
CA MET A 116 -0.44 -4.11 11.00
C MET A 116 0.51 -5.20 10.49
N THR A 117 0.31 -5.73 9.29
CA THR A 117 1.16 -6.80 8.73
C THR A 117 2.36 -6.27 7.96
N GLU A 118 2.27 -5.06 7.46
CA GLU A 118 3.28 -4.39 6.63
C GLU A 118 3.60 -2.97 7.18
N PRO A 119 3.93 -2.80 8.49
CA PRO A 119 3.99 -1.47 9.11
C PRO A 119 4.98 -0.52 8.44
N GLY A 120 6.16 -1.00 8.05
CA GLY A 120 7.15 -0.17 7.36
C GLY A 120 6.72 0.23 5.95
N LEU A 121 6.03 -0.66 5.24
CA LEU A 121 5.49 -0.35 3.91
C LEU A 121 4.28 0.58 4.01
N PHE A 122 3.43 0.41 5.03
CA PHE A 122 2.33 1.32 5.33
C PHE A 122 2.84 2.72 5.64
N GLU A 123 3.84 2.85 6.51
CA GLU A 123 4.48 4.15 6.79
C GLU A 123 5.04 4.79 5.52
N THR A 124 5.70 3.98 4.68
CA THR A 124 6.26 4.44 3.41
C THR A 124 5.18 4.93 2.44
N ALA A 125 4.02 4.27 2.40
CA ALA A 125 2.91 4.68 1.53
C ALA A 125 2.44 6.13 1.79
N PHE A 126 2.63 6.65 2.99
CA PHE A 126 2.21 7.99 3.40
C PHE A 126 3.39 8.93 3.72
N ALA A 127 4.63 8.54 3.38
CA ALA A 127 5.83 9.27 3.78
C ALA A 127 6.07 10.56 2.99
N VAL A 128 5.51 10.69 1.77
CA VAL A 128 5.75 11.84 0.90
C VAL A 128 4.62 12.86 1.07
N PRO A 129 4.91 14.10 1.58
CA PRO A 129 3.91 15.13 1.75
C PRO A 129 3.34 15.63 0.42
N GLY A 130 2.06 16.01 0.42
CA GLY A 130 1.41 16.68 -0.72
C GLY A 130 0.75 15.72 -1.72
N HIS A 131 0.79 14.44 -1.49
CA HIS A 131 0.23 13.43 -2.40
C HIS A 131 -1.20 12.97 -2.03
N LEU A 132 -2.13 13.89 -1.82
CA LEU A 132 -3.54 13.61 -2.11
C LEU A 132 -3.72 13.21 -3.59
N ASP A 133 -2.74 13.54 -4.43
CA ASP A 133 -2.65 13.10 -5.83
C ASP A 133 -2.57 11.57 -5.97
N TYR A 134 -2.10 10.80 -4.97
CA TYR A 134 -2.22 9.33 -4.97
C TYR A 134 -3.68 8.86 -4.98
N ALA A 135 -4.62 9.69 -4.53
CA ALA A 135 -6.04 9.41 -4.69
C ALA A 135 -6.44 9.35 -6.18
N THR A 136 -5.67 10.00 -7.06
CA THR A 136 -5.91 10.10 -8.50
C THR A 136 -4.75 9.59 -9.36
N ASP A 137 -3.62 9.17 -8.76
CA ASP A 137 -2.45 8.67 -9.49
C ASP A 137 -2.77 7.32 -10.15
N ARG A 138 -2.72 7.31 -11.49
CA ARG A 138 -2.96 6.12 -12.31
C ARG A 138 -1.99 4.97 -12.03
N ASP A 139 -0.84 5.24 -11.43
CA ASP A 139 0.14 4.22 -11.08
C ASP A 139 -0.09 3.61 -9.69
N ALA A 140 -0.91 4.25 -8.84
CA ALA A 140 -1.29 3.79 -7.50
C ALA A 140 -2.56 2.92 -7.48
N VAL A 141 -3.06 2.49 -8.65
CA VAL A 141 -4.32 1.75 -8.78
C VAL A 141 -4.14 0.25 -8.53
N GLY A 142 -5.17 -0.38 -7.96
CA GLY A 142 -5.32 -1.84 -7.88
C GLY A 142 -5.63 -2.49 -9.23
N SER A 143 -6.00 -3.76 -9.20
CA SER A 143 -6.33 -4.54 -10.41
C SER A 143 -7.55 -4.01 -11.14
N GLY A 144 -8.50 -3.40 -10.40
CA GLY A 144 -9.71 -2.75 -10.93
C GLY A 144 -9.50 -1.33 -11.44
N GLY A 145 -8.25 -0.83 -11.47
CA GLY A 145 -7.94 0.52 -11.96
C GLY A 145 -8.36 1.64 -11.01
N ARG A 146 -8.52 1.35 -9.70
CA ARG A 146 -8.95 2.30 -8.66
C ARG A 146 -7.90 2.42 -7.57
N THR A 147 -7.73 3.65 -7.07
CA THR A 147 -6.89 3.92 -5.90
C THR A 147 -7.61 3.52 -4.60
N PRO A 148 -6.90 3.36 -3.46
CA PRO A 148 -7.55 3.10 -2.16
C PRO A 148 -8.66 4.10 -1.83
N PHE A 149 -8.46 5.37 -2.13
CA PHE A 149 -9.44 6.43 -1.88
C PHE A 149 -10.69 6.29 -2.78
N GLN A 150 -10.51 5.93 -4.06
CA GLN A 150 -11.62 5.67 -4.98
C GLN A 150 -12.41 4.42 -4.59
N ILE A 151 -11.73 3.36 -4.12
CA ILE A 151 -12.38 2.14 -3.63
C ILE A 151 -13.26 2.46 -2.41
N LEU A 152 -12.79 3.30 -1.50
CA LEU A 152 -13.59 3.80 -0.37
C LEU A 152 -14.78 4.62 -0.85
N GLY A 153 -14.58 5.52 -1.82
CA GLY A 153 -15.64 6.33 -2.42
C GLY A 153 -16.76 5.47 -3.00
N ASP A 154 -16.41 4.47 -3.81
CA ASP A 154 -17.37 3.54 -4.41
C ASP A 154 -18.18 2.77 -3.35
N ALA A 155 -17.54 2.35 -2.25
CA ALA A 155 -18.24 1.68 -1.16
C ALA A 155 -19.20 2.61 -0.41
N LEU A 156 -18.84 3.89 -0.25
CA LEU A 156 -19.72 4.89 0.33
C LEU A 156 -20.89 5.25 -0.61
N ASP A 157 -20.67 5.26 -1.91
CA ASP A 157 -21.75 5.42 -2.91
C ASP A 157 -22.71 4.24 -2.86
N GLU A 158 -22.21 3.02 -2.71
CA GLU A 158 -23.07 1.84 -2.52
C GLU A 158 -23.88 1.94 -1.23
N LEU A 159 -23.31 2.41 -0.11
CA LEU A 159 -24.04 2.64 1.14
C LEU A 159 -25.15 3.68 0.99
N ALA A 160 -24.88 4.76 0.26
CA ALA A 160 -25.87 5.78 -0.03
C ALA A 160 -27.00 5.23 -0.91
N GLY A 161 -26.66 4.51 -1.98
CA GLY A 161 -27.63 3.86 -2.85
C GLY A 161 -28.48 2.79 -2.15
N ALA A 162 -27.92 2.09 -1.17
CA ALA A 162 -28.62 1.12 -0.32
C ALA A 162 -29.45 1.76 0.80
N GLY A 163 -29.39 3.08 1.00
CA GLY A 163 -30.11 3.81 2.05
C GLY A 163 -29.58 3.52 3.46
N VAL A 164 -28.28 3.24 3.59
CA VAL A 164 -27.57 3.15 4.88
C VAL A 164 -26.95 4.50 5.22
N LEU A 165 -26.25 5.11 4.25
CA LEU A 165 -25.68 6.46 4.39
C LEU A 165 -26.69 7.48 3.84
N PRO A 166 -27.17 8.42 4.66
CA PRO A 166 -28.02 9.50 4.18
C PRO A 166 -27.34 10.35 3.10
N HIS A 167 -28.04 10.71 2.04
CA HIS A 167 -27.46 11.45 0.92
C HIS A 167 -26.82 12.78 1.32
N GLU A 168 -27.36 13.45 2.32
CA GLU A 168 -26.82 14.69 2.88
C GLU A 168 -25.48 14.51 3.60
N ARG A 169 -25.15 13.29 4.06
CA ARG A 169 -23.89 12.94 4.72
C ARG A 169 -22.87 12.33 3.76
N ARG A 170 -23.26 12.00 2.53
CA ARG A 170 -22.37 11.39 1.53
C ARG A 170 -21.20 12.31 1.13
N PRO A 171 -21.38 13.63 0.91
CA PRO A 171 -20.27 14.48 0.48
C PRO A 171 -19.11 14.47 1.49
N ASN A 172 -17.91 14.15 1.01
CA ASN A 172 -16.68 14.11 1.80
C ASN A 172 -16.63 13.05 2.93
N ALA A 173 -17.54 12.06 2.93
CA ALA A 173 -17.57 10.99 3.92
C ALA A 173 -16.28 10.17 3.92
N GLU A 174 -15.56 10.11 2.79
CA GLU A 174 -14.26 9.46 2.66
C GLU A 174 -13.25 9.98 3.68
N TYR A 175 -13.20 11.28 3.91
CA TYR A 175 -12.25 11.88 4.86
C TYR A 175 -12.55 11.48 6.30
N ALA A 176 -13.82 11.39 6.67
CA ALA A 176 -14.23 10.99 8.03
C ALA A 176 -13.89 9.51 8.27
N VAL A 177 -14.22 8.63 7.31
CA VAL A 177 -13.93 7.20 7.41
C VAL A 177 -12.43 6.94 7.37
N TRP A 178 -11.74 7.54 6.41
CA TRP A 178 -10.29 7.35 6.26
C TRP A 178 -9.51 7.84 7.48
N SER A 179 -9.79 9.05 7.97
CA SER A 179 -9.11 9.57 9.18
C SER A 179 -9.34 8.70 10.39
N SER A 180 -10.50 8.04 10.52
CA SER A 180 -10.80 7.14 11.63
C SER A 180 -9.94 5.86 11.57
N VAL A 181 -9.90 5.16 10.44
CA VAL A 181 -9.10 3.94 10.29
C VAL A 181 -7.60 4.24 10.27
N HIS A 182 -7.19 5.34 9.64
CA HIS A 182 -5.79 5.78 9.63
C HIS A 182 -5.31 6.17 11.03
N GLY A 183 -6.14 6.88 11.79
CA GLY A 183 -5.85 7.22 13.17
C GLY A 183 -5.59 6.00 14.05
N LEU A 184 -6.43 4.96 13.95
CA LEU A 184 -6.19 3.70 14.68
C LEU A 184 -4.90 3.02 14.21
N ALA A 185 -4.66 2.94 12.89
CA ALA A 185 -3.43 2.37 12.33
C ALA A 185 -2.18 3.05 12.89
N MET A 186 -2.16 4.38 12.95
CA MET A 186 -1.05 5.15 13.51
C MET A 186 -0.87 4.91 15.01
N LEU A 187 -1.97 4.87 15.78
CA LEU A 187 -1.93 4.61 17.23
C LEU A 187 -1.35 3.23 17.54
N VAL A 188 -1.67 2.22 16.73
CA VAL A 188 -1.19 0.83 16.93
C VAL A 188 0.24 0.65 16.42
N ASN A 189 0.64 1.28 15.31
CA ASN A 189 1.97 1.06 14.73
C ASN A 189 3.05 1.92 15.39
N GLN A 190 2.78 3.18 15.65
CA GLN A 190 3.77 4.16 16.10
C GLN A 190 3.36 4.88 17.40
N GLY A 191 2.09 4.76 17.79
CA GLY A 191 1.50 5.46 18.91
C GLY A 191 1.53 4.68 20.23
N PRO A 192 0.76 5.15 21.21
CA PRO A 192 0.72 4.58 22.56
C PRO A 192 0.12 3.17 22.62
N LEU A 193 -0.58 2.72 21.56
CA LEU A 193 -1.18 1.38 21.51
C LEU A 193 -0.24 0.31 20.91
N ARG A 194 1.00 0.65 20.59
CA ARG A 194 1.97 -0.26 19.94
C ARG A 194 2.25 -1.56 20.72
N GLN A 195 2.02 -1.56 22.02
CA GLN A 195 2.35 -2.70 22.89
C GLN A 195 1.10 -3.47 23.36
N ILE A 196 -0.09 -3.11 22.91
CA ILE A 196 -1.29 -3.86 23.30
C ILE A 196 -1.30 -5.24 22.61
N PRO A 197 -1.88 -6.28 23.28
CA PRO A 197 -2.03 -7.60 22.68
C PRO A 197 -2.85 -7.55 21.38
N ARG A 198 -2.53 -8.46 20.44
CA ARG A 198 -3.21 -8.53 19.14
C ARG A 198 -4.72 -8.72 19.28
N ASP A 199 -5.17 -9.51 20.26
CA ASP A 199 -6.60 -9.73 20.50
C ASP A 199 -7.32 -8.45 20.94
N ASP A 200 -6.65 -7.60 21.71
CA ASP A 200 -7.20 -6.30 22.10
C ASP A 200 -7.22 -5.33 20.91
N THR A 201 -6.18 -5.36 20.05
CA THR A 201 -6.17 -4.62 18.80
C THR A 201 -7.36 -5.04 17.91
N ASN A 202 -7.62 -6.33 17.75
CA ASN A 202 -8.75 -6.83 16.96
C ASN A 202 -10.09 -6.33 17.52
N ARG A 203 -10.26 -6.32 18.83
CA ARG A 203 -11.47 -5.76 19.47
C ARG A 203 -11.63 -4.26 19.20
N LEU A 204 -10.52 -3.50 19.22
CA LEU A 204 -10.56 -2.07 18.88
C LEU A 204 -10.95 -1.84 17.42
N ILE A 205 -10.49 -2.68 16.51
CA ILE A 205 -10.88 -2.64 15.10
C ILE A 205 -12.39 -2.87 14.96
N ASP A 206 -12.92 -3.91 15.59
CA ASP A 206 -14.36 -4.22 15.55
C ASP A 206 -15.20 -3.06 16.10
N VAL A 207 -14.78 -2.48 17.22
CA VAL A 207 -15.45 -1.32 17.84
C VAL A 207 -15.40 -0.11 16.90
N LEU A 208 -14.24 0.18 16.29
CA LEU A 208 -14.09 1.32 15.38
C LEU A 208 -14.97 1.17 14.14
N LEU A 209 -14.94 0.00 13.49
CA LEU A 209 -15.75 -0.24 12.29
C LEU A 209 -17.25 -0.18 12.59
N ALA A 210 -17.69 -0.73 13.72
CA ALA A 210 -19.06 -0.60 14.17
C ALA A 210 -19.44 0.85 14.51
N PHE A 211 -18.51 1.64 15.03
CA PHE A 211 -18.72 3.07 15.29
C PHE A 211 -18.86 3.87 13.98
N ILE A 212 -17.98 3.61 12.99
CA ILE A 212 -18.04 4.24 11.67
C ILE A 212 -19.41 4.00 11.03
N ILE A 213 -19.85 2.72 10.95
CA ILE A 213 -21.14 2.39 10.33
C ILE A 213 -22.32 3.08 11.02
N ARG A 214 -22.30 3.21 12.36
CA ARG A 214 -23.35 3.91 13.10
C ARG A 214 -23.29 5.42 12.98
N GLY A 215 -22.10 5.97 12.71
CA GLY A 215 -21.89 7.42 12.55
C GLY A 215 -22.16 7.94 11.15
N LEU A 216 -22.19 7.05 10.16
CA LEU A 216 -22.55 7.37 8.77
C LEU A 216 -24.07 7.56 8.64
#